data_e9d934514afa65df43d0cfb2a8325c11
#
_entry.id   e9d934514afa65df43d0cfb2a8325c11
#
_cell.length_a   1.000
_cell.length_b   1.000
_cell.length_c   1.000
_cell.angle_alpha   90.00
_cell.angle_beta   90.00
_cell.angle_gamma   90.00
#
_symmetry.space_group_name_H-M   'P 1'
#
loop_
_entity.id
_entity.type
_entity.pdbx_description
1 polymer ?
#
loop_
_entity_poly.entity_id
_entity_poly.type
_entity_poly.pdbx_seq_one_letter_code
_entity_poly.pdbx_strand_id
1 'polypeptide(L)'
;MLLATGVSDHLPAITGLQERWGKSVFHCPYCHGYELNQGQLGVLATGEASIHQALLIPDWGPTTFFTNNCFTPDELQLKQLAARNVRIETEPVSEIAGEQSTIVKLANGRLIELAGLFVASLTKPASPIAYDLGCELAESPVGFYVKTDELKQTSIPGVFACGDLGRAMGSVTFAIGDGAQAGFAVHRSLIFDGLPV
;
A
#
# COMPACT_ATOMS: atom_id res chain seq x y z
N MET A 1 20.98 -17.39 -2.71
CA MET A 1 19.70 -17.43 -1.94
C MET A 1 18.69 -16.52 -2.64
N LEU A 2 17.39 -16.86 -2.67
CA LEU A 2 16.33 -16.01 -3.23
C LEU A 2 15.30 -15.67 -2.14
N LEU A 3 15.08 -14.38 -1.90
CA LEU A 3 14.12 -13.85 -0.95
C LEU A 3 12.84 -13.44 -1.69
N ALA A 4 11.71 -14.06 -1.33
CA ALA A 4 10.38 -13.78 -1.89
C ALA A 4 9.34 -13.68 -0.77
N THR A 5 9.72 -13.02 0.33
CA THR A 5 8.94 -12.99 1.57
C THR A 5 7.81 -11.94 1.58
N GLY A 6 7.78 -11.08 0.56
CA GLY A 6 6.79 -10.00 0.49
C GLY A 6 6.96 -8.93 1.56
N VAL A 7 5.88 -8.19 1.81
CA VAL A 7 5.82 -7.09 2.76
C VAL A 7 4.64 -7.27 3.73
N SER A 8 4.71 -6.57 4.86
CA SER A 8 3.61 -6.44 5.82
C SER A 8 3.10 -5.01 5.82
N ASP A 9 1.78 -4.84 5.81
CA ASP A 9 1.11 -3.56 5.91
C ASP A 9 1.05 -3.07 7.35
N HIS A 10 1.38 -1.80 7.54
CA HIS A 10 1.22 -1.10 8.80
C HIS A 10 0.10 -0.08 8.69
N LEU A 11 -0.97 -0.33 9.42
CA LEU A 11 -2.16 0.51 9.46
C LEU A 11 -2.15 1.44 10.67
N PRO A 12 -2.88 2.58 10.61
CA PRO A 12 -3.11 3.39 11.80
C PRO A 12 -3.83 2.61 12.90
N ALA A 13 -3.53 2.93 14.15
CA ALA A 13 -4.14 2.30 15.32
C ALA A 13 -5.56 2.85 15.55
N ILE A 14 -6.51 2.48 14.69
CA ILE A 14 -7.93 2.81 14.78
C ILE A 14 -8.70 1.53 15.07
N THR A 15 -9.57 1.56 16.08
CA THR A 15 -10.41 0.42 16.45
C THR A 15 -11.18 -0.11 15.24
N GLY A 16 -11.10 -1.41 14.99
CA GLY A 16 -11.82 -2.11 13.93
C GLY A 16 -11.21 -2.00 12.53
N LEU A 17 -10.14 -1.22 12.35
CA LEU A 17 -9.51 -1.05 11.03
C LEU A 17 -8.80 -2.35 10.58
N GLN A 18 -8.00 -2.94 11.47
CA GLN A 18 -7.22 -4.15 11.18
C GLN A 18 -8.12 -5.36 10.87
N GLU A 19 -9.22 -5.51 11.57
CA GLU A 19 -10.16 -6.63 11.41
C GLU A 19 -10.87 -6.60 10.04
N ARG A 20 -10.91 -5.42 9.40
CA ARG A 20 -11.56 -5.17 8.11
C ARG A 20 -10.59 -5.05 6.95
N TRP A 21 -9.29 -5.08 7.23
CA TRP A 21 -8.26 -5.06 6.18
C TRP A 21 -8.41 -6.24 5.22
N GLY A 22 -8.45 -5.95 3.92
CA GLY A 22 -8.70 -6.93 2.87
C GLY A 22 -10.15 -7.43 2.74
N LYS A 23 -11.12 -6.88 3.51
CA LYS A 23 -12.54 -7.24 3.47
C LYS A 23 -13.41 -6.08 3.01
N SER A 24 -13.37 -4.97 3.73
CA SER A 24 -14.07 -3.72 3.41
C SER A 24 -13.17 -2.49 3.55
N VAL A 25 -11.93 -2.68 4.02
CA VAL A 25 -10.85 -1.71 4.03
C VAL A 25 -9.74 -2.19 3.10
N PHE A 26 -9.31 -1.35 2.16
CA PHE A 26 -8.44 -1.73 1.06
C PHE A 26 -7.30 -0.74 0.86
N HIS A 27 -6.22 -1.20 0.23
CA HIS A 27 -5.13 -0.33 -0.23
C HIS A 27 -5.35 0.16 -1.67
N CYS A 28 -5.67 -0.78 -2.57
CA CYS A 28 -5.56 -0.59 -4.02
C CYS A 28 -6.95 -0.59 -4.70
N PRO A 29 -7.35 0.52 -5.36
CA PRO A 29 -8.63 0.58 -6.07
C PRO A 29 -8.65 -0.29 -7.33
N TYR A 30 -7.52 -0.49 -7.99
CA TYR A 30 -7.42 -1.38 -9.15
C TYR A 30 -7.69 -2.84 -8.80
N CYS A 31 -7.52 -3.22 -7.53
CA CYS A 31 -7.78 -4.58 -7.05
C CYS A 31 -9.23 -4.78 -6.59
N HIS A 32 -9.86 -3.74 -6.02
CA HIS A 32 -11.14 -3.88 -5.31
C HIS A 32 -12.21 -2.85 -5.73
N GLY A 33 -11.83 -1.79 -6.46
CA GLY A 33 -12.75 -0.68 -6.74
C GLY A 33 -13.96 -1.09 -7.58
N TYR A 34 -13.77 -2.02 -8.50
CA TYR A 34 -14.86 -2.48 -9.39
C TYR A 34 -16.00 -3.16 -8.63
N GLU A 35 -15.68 -4.03 -7.68
CA GLU A 35 -16.66 -4.78 -6.88
C GLU A 35 -17.46 -3.91 -5.93
N LEU A 36 -17.02 -2.67 -5.67
CA LEU A 36 -17.75 -1.71 -4.83
C LEU A 36 -18.90 -1.00 -5.55
N ASN A 37 -19.15 -1.35 -6.83
CA ASN A 37 -20.32 -0.98 -7.62
C ASN A 37 -20.66 0.51 -7.60
N GLN A 38 -19.65 1.38 -7.70
CA GLN A 38 -19.79 2.84 -7.65
C GLN A 38 -20.52 3.35 -6.38
N GLY A 39 -20.50 2.58 -5.30
CA GLY A 39 -21.04 2.97 -4.01
C GLY A 39 -20.28 4.13 -3.38
N GLN A 40 -20.75 4.59 -2.22
CA GLN A 40 -20.05 5.62 -1.45
C GLN A 40 -18.70 5.09 -0.96
N LEU A 41 -17.63 5.77 -1.28
CA LEU A 41 -16.27 5.37 -0.94
C LEU A 41 -15.64 6.34 0.06
N GLY A 42 -14.69 5.84 0.83
CA GLY A 42 -13.89 6.66 1.73
C GLY A 42 -12.40 6.54 1.45
N VAL A 43 -11.66 7.58 1.75
CA VAL A 43 -10.21 7.56 1.87
C VAL A 43 -9.84 8.06 3.25
N LEU A 44 -9.16 7.24 4.03
CA LEU A 44 -8.66 7.61 5.35
C LEU A 44 -7.22 8.11 5.23
N ALA A 45 -6.98 9.35 5.64
CA ALA A 45 -5.65 9.92 5.65
C ALA A 45 -4.75 9.23 6.68
N THR A 46 -3.53 8.92 6.26
CA THR A 46 -2.41 8.48 7.08
C THR A 46 -1.25 9.50 7.03
N GLY A 47 -1.39 10.51 6.19
CA GLY A 47 -0.45 11.59 5.96
C GLY A 47 -0.74 12.28 4.63
N GLU A 48 0.14 13.20 4.23
CA GLU A 48 0.00 13.98 2.99
C GLU A 48 -0.10 13.11 1.73
N ALA A 49 0.64 11.99 1.68
CA ALA A 49 0.58 11.04 0.57
C ALA A 49 -0.83 10.51 0.27
N SER A 50 -1.75 10.55 1.24
CA SER A 50 -3.14 10.12 1.06
C SER A 50 -3.94 11.02 0.11
N ILE A 51 -3.47 12.23 -0.21
CA ILE A 51 -4.06 13.12 -1.24
C ILE A 51 -4.07 12.41 -2.60
N HIS A 52 -2.98 11.73 -2.96
CA HIS A 52 -2.92 10.98 -4.22
C HIS A 52 -4.07 9.96 -4.31
N GLN A 53 -4.30 9.22 -3.22
CA GLN A 53 -5.38 8.23 -3.17
C GLN A 53 -6.76 8.92 -3.21
N ALA A 54 -6.95 10.04 -2.49
CA ALA A 54 -8.19 10.81 -2.49
C ALA A 54 -8.54 11.40 -3.88
N LEU A 55 -7.55 11.72 -4.70
CA LEU A 55 -7.75 12.18 -6.07
C LEU A 55 -8.00 11.02 -7.05
N LEU A 56 -7.52 9.82 -6.75
CA LEU A 56 -7.64 8.64 -7.61
C LEU A 56 -8.99 7.94 -7.44
N ILE A 57 -9.42 7.72 -6.21
CA ILE A 57 -10.60 6.91 -5.85
C ILE A 57 -11.93 7.39 -6.49
N PRO A 58 -12.17 8.68 -6.79
CA PRO A 58 -13.42 9.13 -7.42
C PRO A 58 -13.78 8.48 -8.77
N ASP A 59 -12.84 7.79 -9.44
CA ASP A 59 -13.14 7.04 -10.65
C ASP A 59 -13.98 5.77 -10.39
N TRP A 60 -14.03 5.31 -9.13
CA TRP A 60 -14.79 4.13 -8.71
C TRP A 60 -16.06 4.46 -7.93
N GLY A 61 -16.28 5.72 -7.54
CA GLY A 61 -17.51 6.13 -6.85
C GLY A 61 -17.38 7.45 -6.10
N PRO A 62 -18.52 8.02 -5.64
CA PRO A 62 -18.54 9.23 -4.83
C PRO A 62 -17.66 9.07 -3.59
N THR A 63 -16.72 10.00 -3.37
CA THR A 63 -15.64 9.81 -2.41
C THR A 63 -15.68 10.85 -1.29
N THR A 64 -15.47 10.37 -0.05
CA THR A 64 -15.22 11.21 1.13
C THR A 64 -13.79 11.00 1.60
N PHE A 65 -13.05 12.09 1.73
CA PHE A 65 -11.69 12.11 2.25
C PHE A 65 -11.70 12.51 3.73
N PHE A 66 -11.37 11.56 4.59
CA PHE A 66 -11.25 11.75 6.04
C PHE A 66 -9.83 12.20 6.37
N THR A 67 -9.64 13.48 6.72
CA THR A 67 -8.31 14.03 7.04
C THR A 67 -7.77 13.51 8.36
N ASN A 68 -8.65 13.09 9.27
CA ASN A 68 -8.36 12.38 10.52
C ASN A 68 -7.27 13.06 11.38
N ASN A 69 -7.19 14.39 11.36
CA ASN A 69 -6.15 15.18 12.02
C ASN A 69 -4.70 14.82 11.60
N CYS A 70 -4.50 14.07 10.51
CA CYS A 70 -3.17 13.69 10.06
C CYS A 70 -2.43 14.83 9.36
N PHE A 71 -3.17 15.68 8.63
CA PHE A 71 -2.65 16.90 8.00
C PHE A 71 -3.82 17.77 7.54
N THR A 72 -3.51 19.01 7.14
CA THR A 72 -4.48 19.94 6.57
C THR A 72 -4.12 20.18 5.11
N PRO A 73 -5.01 19.87 4.14
CA PRO A 73 -4.76 20.15 2.73
C PRO A 73 -4.50 21.65 2.48
N ASP A 74 -3.53 21.97 1.64
CA ASP A 74 -3.25 23.33 1.19
C ASP A 74 -4.28 23.82 0.15
N GLU A 75 -4.18 25.10 -0.29
CA GLU A 75 -5.12 25.67 -1.24
C GLU A 75 -5.15 24.95 -2.60
N LEU A 76 -4.00 24.44 -3.07
CA LEU A 76 -3.91 23.69 -4.32
C LEU A 76 -4.58 22.33 -4.18
N GLN A 77 -4.30 21.62 -3.10
CA GLN A 77 -4.90 20.33 -2.78
C GLN A 77 -6.41 20.43 -2.61
N LEU A 78 -6.90 21.50 -1.94
CA LEU A 78 -8.34 21.77 -1.82
C LEU A 78 -9.01 21.99 -3.18
N LYS A 79 -8.37 22.75 -4.08
CA LYS A 79 -8.87 22.97 -5.45
C LYS A 79 -8.88 21.67 -6.26
N GLN A 80 -7.86 20.82 -6.12
CA GLN A 80 -7.78 19.51 -6.78
C GLN A 80 -8.88 18.57 -6.28
N LEU A 81 -9.08 18.46 -4.96
CA LEU A 81 -10.13 17.66 -4.36
C LEU A 81 -11.53 18.12 -4.80
N ALA A 82 -11.76 19.44 -4.83
CA ALA A 82 -13.02 20.01 -5.29
C ALA A 82 -13.26 19.72 -6.79
N ALA A 83 -12.24 19.82 -7.63
CA ALA A 83 -12.33 19.50 -9.06
C ALA A 83 -12.68 18.01 -9.31
N ARG A 84 -12.36 17.14 -8.38
CA ARG A 84 -12.72 15.71 -8.39
C ARG A 84 -14.01 15.39 -7.62
N ASN A 85 -14.76 16.41 -7.14
CA ASN A 85 -15.97 16.27 -6.35
C ASN A 85 -15.76 15.45 -5.05
N VAL A 86 -14.56 15.49 -4.48
CA VAL A 86 -14.25 14.81 -3.22
C VAL A 86 -14.82 15.61 -2.06
N ARG A 87 -15.64 14.95 -1.24
CA ARG A 87 -16.11 15.53 0.03
C ARG A 87 -15.01 15.43 1.07
N ILE A 88 -14.75 16.50 1.81
CA ILE A 88 -13.76 16.50 2.89
C ILE A 88 -14.49 16.38 4.23
N GLU A 89 -14.06 15.41 5.05
CA GLU A 89 -14.47 15.24 6.44
C GLU A 89 -13.27 15.48 7.34
N THR A 90 -13.37 16.46 8.21
CA THR A 90 -12.29 16.88 9.12
C THR A 90 -12.43 16.32 10.52
N GLU A 91 -13.64 15.85 10.89
CA GLU A 91 -13.84 15.23 12.20
C GLU A 91 -13.03 13.92 12.30
N PRO A 92 -12.29 13.71 13.41
CA PRO A 92 -11.48 12.51 13.59
C PRO A 92 -12.30 11.22 13.55
N VAL A 93 -11.69 10.18 12.98
CA VAL A 93 -12.26 8.83 12.98
C VAL A 93 -11.91 8.13 14.29
N SER A 94 -12.94 7.68 15.02
CA SER A 94 -12.79 6.96 16.29
C SER A 94 -12.82 5.45 16.14
N GLU A 95 -13.58 4.94 15.16
CA GLU A 95 -13.78 3.49 14.97
C GLU A 95 -14.19 3.19 13.52
N ILE A 96 -13.78 2.04 13.02
CA ILE A 96 -14.29 1.45 11.80
C ILE A 96 -15.11 0.20 12.18
N ALA A 97 -16.38 0.18 11.78
CA ALA A 97 -17.34 -0.87 12.09
C ALA A 97 -17.98 -1.43 10.81
N GLY A 98 -18.98 -2.30 10.96
CA GLY A 98 -19.71 -2.94 9.87
C GLY A 98 -19.13 -4.32 9.49
N GLU A 99 -19.96 -5.16 8.90
CA GLU A 99 -19.60 -6.51 8.44
C GLU A 99 -19.63 -6.62 6.91
N GLN A 100 -20.70 -6.15 6.27
CA GLN A 100 -20.89 -6.18 4.82
C GLN A 100 -20.56 -4.83 4.16
N SER A 101 -20.73 -3.74 4.90
CA SER A 101 -20.32 -2.37 4.52
C SER A 101 -19.35 -1.83 5.55
N THR A 102 -18.65 -0.77 5.19
CA THR A 102 -17.77 -0.06 6.13
C THR A 102 -18.54 1.07 6.80
N ILE A 103 -18.63 1.08 8.12
CA ILE A 103 -19.22 2.18 8.89
C ILE A 103 -18.07 2.93 9.56
N VAL A 104 -17.84 4.17 9.13
CA VAL A 104 -16.89 5.08 9.77
C VAL A 104 -17.61 5.83 10.88
N LYS A 105 -17.16 5.64 12.12
CA LYS A 105 -17.64 6.38 13.28
C LYS A 105 -16.69 7.52 13.58
N LEU A 106 -17.24 8.73 13.61
CA LEU A 106 -16.50 9.94 13.92
C LEU A 106 -16.48 10.21 15.43
N ALA A 107 -15.52 11.01 15.89
CA ALA A 107 -15.38 11.36 17.30
C ALA A 107 -16.61 12.06 17.88
N ASN A 108 -17.36 12.81 17.07
CA ASN A 108 -18.62 13.45 17.45
C ASN A 108 -19.85 12.51 17.44
N GLY A 109 -19.64 11.20 17.19
CA GLY A 109 -20.69 10.18 17.18
C GLY A 109 -21.44 10.04 15.85
N ARG A 110 -21.18 10.86 14.82
CA ARG A 110 -21.77 10.64 13.48
C ARG A 110 -21.26 9.33 12.89
N LEU A 111 -22.12 8.67 12.14
CA LEU A 111 -21.82 7.45 11.39
C LEU A 111 -21.89 7.75 9.90
N ILE A 112 -20.91 7.28 9.15
CA ILE A 112 -20.87 7.40 7.69
C ILE A 112 -20.74 5.99 7.14
N GLU A 113 -21.74 5.53 6.40
CA GLU A 113 -21.74 4.23 5.74
C GLU A 113 -21.09 4.34 4.36
N LEU A 114 -20.21 3.40 4.05
CA LEU A 114 -19.43 3.33 2.83
C LEU A 114 -19.50 1.91 2.25
N ALA A 115 -19.44 1.79 0.94
CA ALA A 115 -19.23 0.51 0.26
C ALA A 115 -17.80 -0.01 0.51
N GLY A 116 -16.82 0.88 0.67
CA GLY A 116 -15.46 0.53 1.00
C GLY A 116 -14.64 1.74 1.45
N LEU A 117 -13.61 1.48 2.26
CA LEU A 117 -12.68 2.47 2.76
C LEU A 117 -11.27 2.16 2.22
N PHE A 118 -10.62 3.15 1.65
CA PHE A 118 -9.24 3.04 1.18
C PHE A 118 -8.28 3.68 2.16
N VAL A 119 -7.16 3.00 2.41
CA VAL A 119 -6.11 3.46 3.33
C VAL A 119 -4.74 3.24 2.67
N ALA A 120 -3.93 4.27 2.62
CA ALA A 120 -2.54 4.15 2.21
C ALA A 120 -1.74 3.54 3.37
N SER A 121 -1.52 2.22 3.32
CA SER A 121 -0.68 1.53 4.30
C SER A 121 0.81 1.84 4.07
N LEU A 122 1.59 1.84 5.14
CA LEU A 122 3.04 1.80 5.05
C LEU A 122 3.51 0.35 5.04
N THR A 123 4.45 0.01 4.16
CA THR A 123 4.95 -1.35 4.03
C THR A 123 6.35 -1.52 4.61
N LYS A 124 6.62 -2.70 5.15
CA LYS A 124 7.95 -3.15 5.56
C LYS A 124 8.17 -4.59 5.09
N PRO A 125 9.43 -5.03 4.86
CA PRO A 125 9.72 -6.44 4.63
C PRO A 125 9.02 -7.33 5.65
N ALA A 126 8.29 -8.35 5.19
CA ALA A 126 7.50 -9.23 6.08
C ALA A 126 8.37 -10.17 6.92
N SER A 127 9.66 -10.32 6.57
CA SER A 127 10.62 -11.16 7.28
C SER A 127 11.86 -10.36 7.64
N PRO A 128 12.48 -10.60 8.80
CA PRO A 128 13.73 -9.94 9.20
C PRO A 128 14.94 -10.42 8.37
N ILE A 129 14.84 -11.50 7.61
CA ILE A 129 15.97 -12.16 6.94
C ILE A 129 16.79 -11.22 6.04
N ALA A 130 16.15 -10.27 5.36
CA ALA A 130 16.85 -9.29 4.55
C ALA A 130 17.70 -8.33 5.41
N TYR A 131 17.20 -7.93 6.57
CA TYR A 131 17.92 -7.12 7.55
C TYR A 131 19.08 -7.91 8.16
N ASP A 132 18.82 -9.16 8.56
CA ASP A 132 19.81 -10.03 9.21
C ASP A 132 20.98 -10.35 8.27
N LEU A 133 20.74 -10.42 6.97
CA LEU A 133 21.75 -10.60 5.94
C LEU A 133 22.49 -9.29 5.60
N GLY A 134 22.03 -8.14 6.08
CA GLY A 134 22.65 -6.84 5.78
C GLY A 134 22.31 -6.29 4.40
N CYS A 135 21.18 -6.70 3.79
CA CYS A 135 20.73 -6.17 2.51
C CYS A 135 20.42 -4.67 2.62
N GLU A 136 20.88 -3.90 1.61
CA GLU A 136 20.52 -2.47 1.51
C GLU A 136 19.03 -2.32 1.26
N LEU A 137 18.41 -1.40 1.99
CA LEU A 137 17.01 -1.03 1.80
C LEU A 137 16.92 0.31 1.06
N ALA A 138 15.88 0.47 0.27
CA ALA A 138 15.48 1.72 -0.33
C ALA A 138 14.15 2.18 0.28
N GLU A 139 14.01 3.50 0.44
CA GLU A 139 12.80 4.14 0.93
C GLU A 139 11.91 4.57 -0.24
N SER A 140 10.61 4.48 -0.04
CA SER A 140 9.58 4.98 -0.95
C SER A 140 8.47 5.69 -0.17
N PRO A 141 7.58 6.43 -0.82
CA PRO A 141 6.43 7.05 -0.15
C PRO A 141 5.51 6.07 0.59
N VAL A 142 5.58 4.79 0.26
CA VAL A 142 4.75 3.73 0.87
C VAL A 142 5.54 2.81 1.81
N GLY A 143 6.81 3.10 2.10
CA GLY A 143 7.63 2.34 3.05
C GLY A 143 8.95 1.86 2.48
N PHE A 144 9.49 0.77 3.03
CA PHE A 144 10.81 0.25 2.70
C PHE A 144 10.73 -1.04 1.89
N TYR A 145 11.67 -1.20 0.96
CA TYR A 145 11.87 -2.43 0.17
C TYR A 145 13.36 -2.74 0.03
N VAL A 146 13.69 -3.99 -0.29
CA VAL A 146 15.07 -4.41 -0.52
C VAL A 146 15.53 -3.90 -1.88
N LYS A 147 16.62 -3.14 -1.91
CA LYS A 147 17.22 -2.62 -3.14
C LYS A 147 17.85 -3.78 -3.93
N THR A 148 17.52 -3.85 -5.22
CA THR A 148 18.07 -4.83 -6.15
C THR A 148 18.54 -4.16 -7.43
N ASP A 149 19.45 -4.80 -8.11
CA ASP A 149 19.83 -4.45 -9.49
C ASP A 149 18.80 -4.97 -10.52
N GLU A 150 19.11 -4.80 -11.80
CA GLU A 150 18.27 -5.27 -12.92
C GLU A 150 18.13 -6.81 -12.95
N LEU A 151 19.07 -7.55 -12.38
CA LEU A 151 19.05 -9.01 -12.27
C LEU A 151 18.46 -9.50 -10.94
N LYS A 152 17.84 -8.61 -10.17
CA LYS A 152 17.26 -8.91 -8.86
C LYS A 152 18.28 -9.31 -7.79
N GLN A 153 19.57 -9.03 -7.99
CA GLN A 153 20.61 -9.25 -6.99
C GLN A 153 20.54 -8.10 -5.96
N THR A 154 20.64 -8.43 -4.69
CA THR A 154 20.72 -7.45 -3.60
C THR A 154 22.14 -6.89 -3.46
N SER A 155 22.37 -6.01 -2.49
CA SER A 155 23.71 -5.54 -2.12
C SER A 155 24.62 -6.65 -1.61
N ILE A 156 24.08 -7.83 -1.27
CA ILE A 156 24.83 -8.98 -0.76
C ILE A 156 25.05 -9.97 -1.89
N PRO A 157 26.32 -10.30 -2.24
CA PRO A 157 26.62 -11.24 -3.31
C PRO A 157 25.93 -12.61 -3.12
N GLY A 158 25.30 -13.12 -4.18
CA GLY A 158 24.59 -14.40 -4.17
C GLY A 158 23.23 -14.38 -3.44
N VAL A 159 22.76 -13.19 -3.01
CA VAL A 159 21.43 -12.98 -2.45
C VAL A 159 20.59 -12.17 -3.42
N PHE A 160 19.42 -12.67 -3.77
CA PHE A 160 18.46 -12.07 -4.70
C PHE A 160 17.14 -11.79 -3.97
N ALA A 161 16.38 -10.78 -4.42
CA ALA A 161 15.05 -10.49 -3.89
C ALA A 161 14.08 -10.19 -5.02
N CYS A 162 12.82 -10.62 -4.87
CA CYS A 162 11.79 -10.44 -5.89
C CYS A 162 10.39 -10.21 -5.28
N GLY A 163 9.45 -9.82 -6.14
CA GLY A 163 8.10 -9.45 -5.76
C GLY A 163 8.06 -8.18 -4.92
N ASP A 164 7.04 -8.04 -4.09
CA ASP A 164 6.81 -6.83 -3.29
C ASP A 164 7.97 -6.50 -2.34
N LEU A 165 8.75 -7.50 -1.94
CA LEU A 165 9.96 -7.28 -1.14
C LEU A 165 11.00 -6.40 -1.86
N GLY A 166 11.13 -6.51 -3.19
CA GLY A 166 12.12 -5.80 -4.00
C GLY A 166 11.55 -4.63 -4.79
N ARG A 167 10.41 -4.08 -4.40
CA ARG A 167 9.71 -3.01 -5.14
C ARG A 167 9.07 -1.96 -4.24
N ALA A 168 9.09 -0.72 -4.73
CA ALA A 168 8.32 0.38 -4.12
C ALA A 168 6.80 0.22 -4.29
N MET A 169 6.37 -0.42 -5.38
CA MET A 169 4.94 -0.60 -5.70
C MET A 169 4.71 -2.04 -6.13
N GLY A 170 3.98 -2.79 -5.29
CA GLY A 170 3.65 -4.19 -5.47
C GLY A 170 2.43 -4.42 -6.34
N SER A 171 2.43 -5.55 -7.05
CA SER A 171 1.25 -6.17 -7.64
C SER A 171 1.53 -7.64 -7.94
N VAL A 172 0.49 -8.47 -8.02
CA VAL A 172 0.63 -9.89 -8.37
C VAL A 172 1.34 -10.07 -9.72
N THR A 173 1.01 -9.27 -10.71
CA THR A 173 1.62 -9.33 -12.05
C THR A 173 3.11 -9.02 -12.00
N PHE A 174 3.51 -7.99 -11.26
CA PHE A 174 4.91 -7.67 -11.08
C PHE A 174 5.65 -8.74 -10.27
N ALA A 175 5.03 -9.28 -9.23
CA ALA A 175 5.63 -10.33 -8.43
C ALA A 175 5.91 -11.60 -9.25
N ILE A 176 5.00 -12.00 -10.15
CA ILE A 176 5.20 -13.12 -11.07
C ILE A 176 6.36 -12.84 -12.03
N GLY A 177 6.41 -11.67 -12.65
CA GLY A 177 7.48 -11.28 -13.56
C GLY A 177 8.85 -11.23 -12.87
N ASP A 178 8.89 -10.61 -11.68
CA ASP A 178 10.12 -10.56 -10.87
C ASP A 178 10.60 -11.94 -10.43
N GLY A 179 9.67 -12.83 -10.05
CA GLY A 179 10.00 -14.20 -9.69
C GLY A 179 10.65 -14.98 -10.83
N ALA A 180 10.12 -14.84 -12.05
CA ALA A 180 10.72 -15.44 -13.24
C ALA A 180 12.13 -14.88 -13.51
N GLN A 181 12.28 -13.55 -13.47
CA GLN A 181 13.57 -12.88 -13.68
C GLN A 181 14.60 -13.29 -12.63
N ALA A 182 14.22 -13.27 -11.35
CA ALA A 182 15.10 -13.70 -10.27
C ALA A 182 15.51 -15.17 -10.39
N GLY A 183 14.57 -16.04 -10.80
CA GLY A 183 14.88 -17.45 -11.05
C GLY A 183 15.97 -17.65 -12.12
N PHE A 184 15.87 -16.94 -13.24
CA PHE A 184 16.92 -16.95 -14.27
C PHE A 184 18.26 -16.41 -13.75
N ALA A 185 18.23 -15.32 -12.99
CA ALA A 185 19.44 -14.70 -12.45
C ALA A 185 20.15 -15.60 -11.45
N VAL A 186 19.40 -16.22 -10.53
CA VAL A 186 19.93 -17.21 -9.57
C VAL A 186 20.57 -18.40 -10.33
N HIS A 187 19.85 -18.96 -11.32
CA HIS A 187 20.39 -20.08 -12.09
C HIS A 187 21.68 -19.69 -12.81
N ARG A 188 21.71 -18.52 -13.45
CA ARG A 188 22.91 -17.98 -14.11
C ARG A 188 24.08 -17.84 -13.13
N SER A 189 23.85 -17.28 -11.93
CA SER A 189 24.90 -17.10 -10.94
C SER A 189 25.53 -18.44 -10.51
N LEU A 190 24.70 -19.48 -10.32
CA LEU A 190 25.19 -20.82 -9.97
C LEU A 190 26.09 -21.47 -11.04
N ILE A 191 25.94 -21.08 -12.30
CA ILE A 191 26.71 -21.60 -13.41
C ILE A 191 28.01 -20.81 -13.62
N PHE A 192 27.93 -19.47 -13.59
CA PHE A 192 28.96 -18.61 -14.10
C PHE A 192 29.85 -17.93 -13.06
N ASP A 193 29.33 -17.68 -11.83
CA ASP A 193 30.05 -16.90 -10.80
C ASP A 193 31.32 -17.61 -10.27
N GLY A 194 31.54 -18.87 -10.58
CA GLY A 194 32.76 -19.63 -10.20
C GLY A 194 33.66 -20.03 -11.37
N LEU A 195 33.32 -19.64 -12.59
CA LEU A 195 34.12 -19.99 -13.75
C LEU A 195 35.37 -19.09 -13.88
N PRO A 196 36.53 -19.64 -14.24
CA PRO A 196 37.72 -18.83 -14.55
C PRO A 196 37.44 -17.93 -15.77
N VAL A 197 37.88 -16.67 -15.66
CA VAL A 197 37.81 -15.64 -16.72
C VAL A 197 39.02 -15.75 -17.61
#